data_370621afe094319e4e059c91761ee09b
#
_entry.id   370621afe094319e4e059c91761ee09b
#
_cell.length_a   1.000
_cell.length_b   1.000
_cell.length_c   1.000
_cell.angle_alpha   90.00
_cell.angle_beta   90.00
_cell.angle_gamma   90.00
#
_symmetry.space_group_name_H-M   'P 1'
#
loop_
_entity.id
_entity.type
_entity.pdbx_description
1 polymer ?
#
loop_
_entity_poly.entity_id
_entity_poly.type
_entity_poly.pdbx_seq_one_letter_code
_entity_poly.pdbx_strand_id
1 'polypeptide(L)'
;LLLVSAAMVLASPLHSQATDPVPDLELVPSREMPKATPPEEVPAFLRWLLHPQKHGMMLNLPMVDTDPNRGVTYGVMPIWVIQESSGDRIEQIHAPSLTYNSDFGPTPTYRYFYYPKDDASLAVRTAVAKFEHEVMGQYDDKTFKDTEISVSLLAQWNRDASQRYYGRGPNSSQRHQTNYTEEYIQYLASVGVPFTPSSHWRAHLSDWLTADKISDGPLPGLTAFSTQFPKSSQAASGREVIHVERLTVDYDTRDQALTTSRGAYLSVFDEFSAKDLGSEEEYSRHGIDGRYFFPWDEEHTHVTAAQVKFEQLLGNAPFWLESRMGGKYSLRAYGDGRYTDRGIMVGNVEQRYIFYRSKMAAVTTEFEVAPFLGLGTVFDHPQIMQGRYARPVFGSAVRAVARPQIVGSLDIGVGQEGVAVFMDVNYSF
;
A
#
# COMPACT_ATOMS: atom_id res chain seq x y z
N LEU A 1 16.50 -5.55 -14.68
CA LEU A 1 15.59 -4.44 -15.01
C LEU A 1 14.10 -4.77 -14.84
N LEU A 2 13.68 -5.85 -14.16
CA LEU A 2 12.34 -6.40 -14.33
C LEU A 2 11.71 -7.07 -13.10
N LEU A 3 11.88 -6.56 -11.91
CA LEU A 3 11.23 -7.08 -10.70
C LEU A 3 10.14 -6.16 -10.09
N VAL A 4 9.60 -5.19 -10.83
CA VAL A 4 8.85 -4.01 -10.30
C VAL A 4 7.41 -4.24 -9.92
N SER A 5 6.68 -4.91 -10.71
CA SER A 5 5.22 -4.93 -10.52
C SER A 5 4.75 -5.97 -9.50
N ALA A 6 5.64 -6.89 -9.10
CA ALA A 6 5.30 -7.96 -8.16
C ALA A 6 5.11 -7.50 -6.71
N ALA A 7 5.82 -6.46 -6.31
CA ALA A 7 5.84 -6.04 -4.92
C ALA A 7 4.57 -5.31 -4.45
N MET A 8 3.86 -4.64 -5.36
CA MET A 8 2.66 -3.87 -4.98
C MET A 8 1.47 -4.70 -4.48
N VAL A 9 1.41 -5.97 -4.87
CA VAL A 9 0.25 -6.82 -4.55
C VAL A 9 0.56 -7.85 -3.46
N LEU A 10 1.84 -7.96 -3.04
CA LEU A 10 2.25 -9.03 -2.13
C LEU A 10 1.83 -8.83 -0.67
N ALA A 11 1.60 -7.61 -0.21
CA ALA A 11 1.55 -7.35 1.22
C ALA A 11 0.34 -6.59 1.75
N SER A 12 -0.42 -5.88 0.96
CA SER A 12 -1.55 -5.12 1.50
C SER A 12 -2.83 -5.94 1.54
N PRO A 13 -3.51 -6.05 2.69
CA PRO A 13 -4.95 -6.04 2.63
C PRO A 13 -5.30 -4.69 2.01
N LEU A 14 -5.82 -4.71 0.79
CA LEU A 14 -6.36 -3.52 0.16
C LEU A 14 -7.54 -3.05 1.02
N HIS A 15 -7.23 -2.25 2.03
CA HIS A 15 -8.23 -1.41 2.65
C HIS A 15 -8.65 -0.40 1.60
N SER A 16 -9.92 -0.08 1.54
CA SER A 16 -10.55 0.85 0.63
C SER A 16 -10.06 2.31 0.82
N GLN A 17 -8.76 2.51 0.78
CA GLN A 17 -8.24 3.76 0.32
C GLN A 17 -8.36 3.66 -1.19
N ALA A 18 -9.10 4.58 -1.77
CA ALA A 18 -9.12 4.73 -3.21
C ALA A 18 -7.69 4.55 -3.71
N THR A 19 -7.48 3.50 -4.49
CA THR A 19 -6.16 3.12 -4.98
C THR A 19 -5.62 4.34 -5.70
N ASP A 20 -4.61 4.98 -5.11
CA ASP A 20 -3.85 5.98 -5.83
C ASP A 20 -3.39 5.31 -7.12
N PRO A 21 -3.58 5.92 -8.30
CA PRO A 21 -3.14 5.33 -9.55
C PRO A 21 -1.67 4.95 -9.40
N VAL A 22 -1.32 3.74 -9.82
CA VAL A 22 0.04 3.22 -9.73
C VAL A 22 0.96 4.21 -10.45
N PRO A 23 1.96 4.80 -9.76
CA PRO A 23 2.82 5.79 -10.39
C PRO A 23 3.57 5.19 -11.58
N ASP A 24 3.68 5.95 -12.66
CA ASP A 24 4.39 5.55 -13.87
C ASP A 24 5.88 5.31 -13.61
N LEU A 25 6.41 4.25 -14.21
CA LEU A 25 7.83 3.87 -14.15
C LEU A 25 8.57 4.41 -15.37
N GLU A 26 9.41 5.40 -15.20
CA GLU A 26 10.43 5.70 -16.20
C GLU A 26 11.67 4.81 -15.99
N LEU A 27 12.20 4.28 -17.11
CA LEU A 27 13.46 3.54 -17.15
C LEU A 27 14.61 4.54 -17.07
N VAL A 28 15.30 4.61 -15.94
CA VAL A 28 16.53 5.39 -15.79
C VAL A 28 17.74 4.52 -16.10
N PRO A 29 18.80 5.05 -16.79
CA PRO A 29 19.98 4.29 -17.10
C PRO A 29 20.63 3.70 -15.86
N SER A 30 21.04 2.44 -15.99
CA SER A 30 21.57 1.62 -14.91
C SER A 30 22.77 2.29 -14.23
N ARG A 31 22.65 2.51 -12.93
CA ARG A 31 23.75 2.74 -12.01
C ARG A 31 24.80 1.64 -12.18
N GLU A 32 26.09 1.93 -12.12
CA GLU A 32 27.13 0.89 -12.15
C GLU A 32 26.85 -0.14 -11.04
N MET A 33 26.59 -1.36 -11.47
CA MET A 33 26.25 -2.42 -10.52
C MET A 33 27.51 -2.95 -9.84
N PRO A 34 27.51 -3.15 -8.51
CA PRO A 34 28.63 -3.74 -7.81
C PRO A 34 28.95 -5.12 -8.38
N LYS A 35 30.25 -5.50 -8.34
CA LYS A 35 30.68 -6.84 -8.75
C LYS A 35 29.93 -7.92 -7.95
N ALA A 36 29.65 -9.05 -8.61
CA ALA A 36 28.97 -10.18 -7.93
C ALA A 36 29.79 -10.62 -6.71
N THR A 37 29.12 -10.72 -5.56
CA THR A 37 29.70 -11.29 -4.33
C THR A 37 29.91 -12.79 -4.51
N PRO A 38 31.11 -13.34 -4.25
CA PRO A 38 31.32 -14.78 -4.31
C PRO A 38 30.35 -15.52 -3.38
N PRO A 39 29.81 -16.70 -3.77
CA PRO A 39 28.82 -17.43 -2.95
C PRO A 39 29.33 -17.78 -1.53
N GLU A 40 30.64 -17.90 -1.35
CA GLU A 40 31.28 -18.18 -0.07
C GLU A 40 31.23 -17.00 0.91
N GLU A 41 31.15 -15.77 0.40
CA GLU A 41 31.05 -14.54 1.20
C GLU A 41 29.61 -14.17 1.57
N VAL A 42 28.62 -14.88 1.03
CA VAL A 42 27.22 -14.62 1.30
C VAL A 42 26.87 -15.20 2.68
N PRO A 43 26.32 -14.38 3.62
CA PRO A 43 25.89 -14.85 4.93
C PRO A 43 24.96 -16.07 4.86
N ALA A 44 25.13 -17.03 5.75
CA ALA A 44 24.39 -18.31 5.72
C ALA A 44 22.86 -18.13 5.72
N PHE A 45 22.33 -17.11 6.40
CA PHE A 45 20.91 -16.83 6.44
C PHE A 45 20.38 -16.36 5.06
N LEU A 46 21.18 -15.58 4.32
CA LEU A 46 20.81 -15.16 2.96
C LEU A 46 20.81 -16.33 1.98
N ARG A 47 21.73 -17.28 2.15
CA ARG A 47 21.72 -18.52 1.36
C ARG A 47 20.50 -19.40 1.65
N TRP A 48 19.98 -19.36 2.87
CA TRP A 48 18.72 -20.03 3.21
C TRP A 48 17.51 -19.32 2.60
N LEU A 49 17.53 -17.99 2.52
CA LEU A 49 16.45 -17.21 1.91
C LEU A 49 16.40 -17.34 0.38
N LEU A 50 17.56 -17.43 -0.26
CA LEU A 50 17.68 -17.28 -1.72
C LEU A 50 18.21 -18.57 -2.35
N HIS A 51 17.42 -19.18 -3.21
CA HIS A 51 17.77 -20.40 -3.93
C HIS A 51 17.75 -20.15 -5.44
N PRO A 52 18.93 -19.97 -6.09
CA PRO A 52 19.02 -19.84 -7.55
C PRO A 52 18.41 -21.05 -8.26
N GLN A 53 17.66 -20.83 -9.31
CA GLN A 53 17.06 -21.84 -10.19
C GLN A 53 17.62 -21.69 -11.61
N LYS A 54 17.45 -22.68 -12.47
CA LYS A 54 17.96 -22.67 -13.86
C LYS A 54 17.43 -21.49 -14.69
N HIS A 55 16.16 -21.10 -14.47
CA HIS A 55 15.49 -20.00 -15.14
C HIS A 55 14.77 -19.13 -14.10
N GLY A 56 15.54 -18.59 -13.14
CA GLY A 56 14.97 -17.70 -12.12
C GLY A 56 15.51 -17.91 -10.72
N MET A 57 14.69 -17.70 -9.73
CA MET A 57 15.06 -17.75 -8.32
C MET A 57 13.87 -18.16 -7.46
N MET A 58 14.14 -18.86 -6.38
CA MET A 58 13.18 -19.09 -5.30
C MET A 58 13.62 -18.37 -4.04
N LEU A 59 12.71 -17.65 -3.41
CA LEU A 59 12.90 -16.98 -2.13
C LEU A 59 11.98 -17.59 -1.08
N ASN A 60 12.52 -17.85 0.12
CA ASN A 60 11.71 -18.28 1.27
C ASN A 60 11.57 -17.12 2.25
N LEU A 61 10.41 -16.47 2.29
CA LEU A 61 10.17 -15.35 3.22
C LEU A 61 9.42 -15.86 4.47
N PRO A 62 10.03 -15.79 5.67
CA PRO A 62 9.26 -15.86 6.90
C PRO A 62 8.38 -14.62 7.02
N MET A 63 7.15 -14.79 7.49
CA MET A 63 6.21 -13.70 7.71
C MET A 63 5.97 -13.53 9.21
N VAL A 64 6.14 -12.31 9.70
CA VAL A 64 5.79 -11.91 11.08
C VAL A 64 5.24 -10.49 11.02
N ASP A 65 3.99 -10.34 11.42
CA ASP A 65 3.30 -9.06 11.49
C ASP A 65 2.62 -8.90 12.85
N THR A 66 2.63 -7.70 13.38
CA THR A 66 1.99 -7.37 14.67
C THR A 66 1.08 -6.15 14.53
N ASP A 67 0.35 -6.05 13.43
CA ASP A 67 -0.64 -4.99 13.22
C ASP A 67 -1.56 -4.87 14.44
N PRO A 68 -1.71 -3.68 15.06
CA PRO A 68 -2.57 -3.47 16.22
C PRO A 68 -4.04 -3.88 16.01
N ASN A 69 -4.52 -3.91 14.77
CA ASN A 69 -5.87 -4.35 14.44
C ASN A 69 -6.02 -5.88 14.40
N ARG A 70 -4.95 -6.59 14.03
CA ARG A 70 -4.96 -8.05 13.81
C ARG A 70 -4.24 -8.81 14.92
N GLY A 71 -3.34 -8.13 15.65
CA GLY A 71 -2.43 -8.80 16.58
C GLY A 71 -1.33 -9.56 15.83
N VAL A 72 -0.75 -10.55 16.49
CA VAL A 72 0.40 -11.29 15.94
C VAL A 72 -0.06 -12.26 14.86
N THR A 73 0.51 -12.10 13.67
CA THR A 73 0.36 -13.00 12.52
C THR A 73 1.74 -13.53 12.13
N TYR A 74 1.87 -14.82 11.94
CA TYR A 74 3.12 -15.43 11.48
C TYR A 74 2.86 -16.47 10.38
N GLY A 75 3.87 -16.71 9.55
CA GLY A 75 3.71 -17.64 8.44
C GLY A 75 4.93 -17.75 7.56
N VAL A 76 4.72 -18.31 6.38
CA VAL A 76 5.75 -18.51 5.37
C VAL A 76 5.21 -18.16 3.99
N MET A 77 6.07 -17.59 3.16
CA MET A 77 5.77 -17.24 1.77
C MET A 77 6.96 -17.62 0.88
N PRO A 78 6.99 -18.83 0.30
CA PRO A 78 7.90 -19.12 -0.78
C PRO A 78 7.48 -18.35 -2.04
N ILE A 79 8.46 -17.79 -2.74
CA ILE A 79 8.26 -16.99 -3.95
C ILE A 79 9.10 -17.62 -5.06
N TRP A 80 8.49 -18.01 -6.17
CA TRP A 80 9.16 -18.42 -7.38
C TRP A 80 9.13 -17.28 -8.39
N VAL A 81 10.32 -16.83 -8.77
CA VAL A 81 10.54 -15.85 -9.83
C VAL A 81 10.99 -16.62 -11.06
N ILE A 82 10.21 -16.57 -12.13
CA ILE A 82 10.47 -17.29 -13.38
C ILE A 82 10.86 -16.25 -14.43
N GLN A 83 12.02 -16.46 -15.06
CA GLN A 83 12.54 -15.62 -16.13
C GLN A 83 12.18 -16.21 -17.49
N GLU A 84 12.04 -15.34 -18.48
CA GLU A 84 11.95 -15.71 -19.88
C GLU A 84 13.17 -16.57 -20.30
N SER A 85 13.02 -17.38 -21.34
CA SER A 85 14.11 -18.28 -21.80
C SER A 85 15.37 -17.53 -22.25
N SER A 86 15.26 -16.25 -22.66
CA SER A 86 16.40 -15.38 -22.93
C SER A 86 17.18 -15.00 -21.66
N GLY A 87 16.57 -15.09 -20.48
CA GLY A 87 17.16 -14.74 -19.18
C GLY A 87 17.17 -13.26 -18.84
N ASP A 88 16.65 -12.40 -19.74
CA ASP A 88 16.76 -10.95 -19.60
C ASP A 88 15.59 -10.33 -18.83
N ARG A 89 14.44 -11.04 -18.76
CA ARG A 89 13.20 -10.52 -18.18
C ARG A 89 12.53 -11.52 -17.25
N ILE A 90 11.89 -11.03 -16.19
CA ILE A 90 10.96 -11.82 -15.40
C ILE A 90 9.65 -11.90 -16.18
N GLU A 91 9.17 -13.10 -16.37
CA GLU A 91 7.92 -13.39 -17.06
C GLU A 91 6.78 -13.64 -16.05
N GLN A 92 7.09 -14.39 -14.97
CA GLN A 92 6.07 -14.79 -14.01
C GLN A 92 6.62 -14.80 -12.57
N ILE A 93 5.73 -14.54 -11.62
CA ILE A 93 6.02 -14.75 -10.20
C ILE A 93 4.85 -15.50 -9.56
N HIS A 94 5.17 -16.53 -8.80
CA HIS A 94 4.22 -17.27 -7.97
C HIS A 94 4.60 -17.11 -6.51
N ALA A 95 3.68 -16.65 -5.67
CA ALA A 95 3.92 -16.41 -4.25
C ALA A 95 2.77 -16.93 -3.39
N PRO A 96 2.64 -18.26 -3.22
CA PRO A 96 1.74 -18.81 -2.21
C PRO A 96 2.23 -18.43 -0.82
N SER A 97 1.30 -18.28 0.11
CA SER A 97 1.63 -18.11 1.53
C SER A 97 0.63 -18.85 2.40
N LEU A 98 1.10 -19.25 3.57
CA LEU A 98 0.26 -19.73 4.65
C LEU A 98 0.62 -18.94 5.90
N THR A 99 -0.33 -18.17 6.40
CA THR A 99 -0.20 -17.41 7.63
C THR A 99 -1.15 -17.93 8.69
N TYR A 100 -0.84 -17.69 9.94
CA TYR A 100 -1.70 -18.01 11.08
C TYR A 100 -1.81 -16.80 12.01
N ASN A 101 -3.02 -16.53 12.44
CA ASN A 101 -3.35 -15.54 13.44
C ASN A 101 -4.28 -16.17 14.47
N SER A 102 -4.12 -15.85 15.77
CA SER A 102 -4.93 -16.46 16.83
C SER A 102 -6.42 -16.15 16.71
N ASP A 103 -6.78 -14.96 16.24
CA ASP A 103 -8.15 -14.48 16.15
C ASP A 103 -8.83 -14.85 14.84
N PHE A 104 -8.06 -14.87 13.73
CA PHE A 104 -8.57 -15.10 12.38
C PHE A 104 -8.27 -16.50 11.84
N GLY A 105 -7.38 -17.25 12.49
CA GLY A 105 -6.99 -18.61 12.10
C GLY A 105 -5.99 -18.66 10.94
N PRO A 106 -5.87 -19.85 10.29
CA PRO A 106 -4.99 -20.03 9.14
C PRO A 106 -5.57 -19.34 7.91
N THR A 107 -4.71 -18.65 7.16
CA THR A 107 -5.04 -17.95 5.92
C THR A 107 -4.09 -18.39 4.81
N PRO A 108 -4.44 -19.37 4.00
CA PRO A 108 -3.75 -19.63 2.73
C PRO A 108 -4.06 -18.51 1.74
N THR A 109 -3.01 -18.04 1.08
CA THR A 109 -3.10 -17.03 0.03
C THR A 109 -2.28 -17.46 -1.17
N TYR A 110 -2.74 -17.18 -2.37
CA TYR A 110 -1.99 -17.39 -3.59
C TYR A 110 -1.95 -16.09 -4.38
N ARG A 111 -0.73 -15.73 -4.83
CA ARG A 111 -0.46 -14.56 -5.66
C ARG A 111 0.24 -14.99 -6.92
N TYR A 112 -0.24 -14.50 -8.04
CA TYR A 112 0.32 -14.73 -9.36
C TYR A 112 0.50 -13.41 -10.08
N PHE A 113 1.68 -13.24 -10.69
CA PHE A 113 1.98 -12.08 -11.52
C PHE A 113 2.50 -12.59 -12.86
N TYR A 114 2.01 -11.96 -13.92
CA TYR A 114 2.44 -12.19 -15.28
C TYR A 114 2.79 -10.87 -15.96
N TYR A 115 3.93 -10.81 -16.60
CA TYR A 115 4.47 -9.64 -17.26
C TYR A 115 4.53 -9.90 -18.77
N PRO A 116 3.49 -9.56 -19.55
CA PRO A 116 3.47 -9.78 -21.00
C PRO A 116 4.50 -8.93 -21.73
N LYS A 117 4.82 -7.74 -21.21
CA LYS A 117 5.88 -6.83 -21.65
C LYS A 117 6.44 -6.04 -20.46
N ASP A 118 7.48 -5.22 -20.69
CA ASP A 118 8.17 -4.48 -19.63
C ASP A 118 7.24 -3.52 -18.88
N ASP A 119 6.32 -2.90 -19.60
CA ASP A 119 5.41 -1.86 -19.09
C ASP A 119 4.01 -2.38 -18.80
N ALA A 120 3.78 -3.69 -18.83
CA ALA A 120 2.47 -4.25 -18.54
C ALA A 120 2.55 -5.42 -17.55
N SER A 121 1.56 -5.51 -16.69
CA SER A 121 1.43 -6.57 -15.70
C SER A 121 -0.02 -7.04 -15.53
N LEU A 122 -0.18 -8.32 -15.26
CA LEU A 122 -1.41 -8.93 -14.77
C LEU A 122 -1.12 -9.52 -13.40
N ALA A 123 -1.87 -9.09 -12.39
CA ALA A 123 -1.79 -9.61 -11.04
C ALA A 123 -3.10 -10.31 -10.67
N VAL A 124 -2.99 -11.49 -10.06
CA VAL A 124 -4.12 -12.22 -9.49
C VAL A 124 -3.79 -12.56 -8.04
N ARG A 125 -4.71 -12.29 -7.14
CA ARG A 125 -4.59 -12.66 -5.72
C ARG A 125 -5.85 -13.35 -5.25
N THR A 126 -5.66 -14.43 -4.49
CA THR A 126 -6.75 -15.14 -3.83
C THR A 126 -6.36 -15.45 -2.39
N ALA A 127 -7.24 -15.21 -1.45
CA ALA A 127 -7.09 -15.61 -0.05
C ALA A 127 -8.39 -16.19 0.47
N VAL A 128 -8.29 -17.22 1.31
CA VAL A 128 -9.45 -17.85 1.94
C VAL A 128 -9.14 -18.12 3.40
N ALA A 129 -9.92 -17.55 4.29
CA ALA A 129 -9.85 -17.79 5.72
C ALA A 129 -11.27 -17.87 6.31
N LYS A 130 -11.39 -18.19 7.58
CA LYS A 130 -12.69 -18.31 8.25
C LYS A 130 -13.52 -17.03 8.16
N PHE A 131 -12.87 -15.87 8.26
CA PHE A 131 -13.53 -14.57 8.33
C PHE A 131 -13.10 -13.62 7.22
N GLU A 132 -12.13 -14.01 6.41
CA GLU A 132 -11.51 -13.18 5.40
C GLU A 132 -11.45 -13.94 4.07
N HIS A 133 -11.92 -13.30 3.01
CA HIS A 133 -11.88 -13.83 1.65
C HIS A 133 -11.44 -12.74 0.70
N GLU A 134 -10.63 -13.10 -0.26
CA GLU A 134 -10.22 -12.17 -1.30
C GLU A 134 -10.09 -12.89 -2.63
N VAL A 135 -10.61 -12.28 -3.67
CA VAL A 135 -10.33 -12.60 -5.07
C VAL A 135 -10.12 -11.29 -5.79
N MET A 136 -8.93 -11.09 -6.36
CA MET A 136 -8.56 -9.87 -7.05
C MET A 136 -7.85 -10.18 -8.36
N GLY A 137 -8.19 -9.44 -9.40
CA GLY A 137 -7.47 -9.38 -10.68
C GLY A 137 -7.20 -7.94 -11.05
N GLN A 138 -5.94 -7.63 -11.39
CA GLN A 138 -5.51 -6.30 -11.80
C GLN A 138 -4.68 -6.39 -13.06
N TYR A 139 -4.95 -5.53 -14.02
CA TYR A 139 -4.16 -5.33 -15.23
C TYR A 139 -3.70 -3.88 -15.31
N ASP A 140 -2.40 -3.68 -15.48
CA ASP A 140 -1.79 -2.38 -15.67
C ASP A 140 -0.95 -2.40 -16.95
N ASP A 141 -1.10 -1.38 -17.80
CA ASP A 141 -0.32 -1.18 -19.02
C ASP A 141 0.00 0.32 -19.15
N LYS A 142 1.28 0.67 -19.09
CA LYS A 142 1.73 2.05 -19.12
C LYS A 142 1.91 2.61 -20.52
N THR A 143 2.07 1.71 -21.48
CA THR A 143 2.28 2.03 -22.89
C THR A 143 1.24 1.28 -23.73
N PHE A 144 -0.05 1.50 -23.40
CA PHE A 144 -1.15 0.82 -24.05
C PHE A 144 -1.13 1.03 -25.57
N LYS A 145 -1.10 -0.07 -26.31
CA LYS A 145 -0.96 -0.08 -27.79
C LYS A 145 0.27 0.72 -28.27
N ASP A 146 1.41 0.62 -27.55
CA ASP A 146 2.66 1.29 -27.88
C ASP A 146 2.54 2.83 -27.93
N THR A 147 1.62 3.40 -27.16
CA THR A 147 1.45 4.84 -26.95
C THR A 147 1.91 5.23 -25.53
N GLU A 148 1.96 6.51 -25.22
CA GLU A 148 2.19 6.99 -23.85
C GLU A 148 0.90 7.01 -22.99
N ILE A 149 -0.17 6.37 -23.46
CA ILE A 149 -1.42 6.23 -22.71
C ILE A 149 -1.27 5.06 -21.73
N SER A 150 -1.55 5.29 -20.46
CA SER A 150 -1.63 4.23 -19.46
C SER A 150 -3.08 3.77 -19.25
N VAL A 151 -3.24 2.47 -18.99
CA VAL A 151 -4.53 1.86 -18.63
C VAL A 151 -4.35 0.99 -17.42
N SER A 152 -5.24 1.16 -16.44
CA SER A 152 -5.32 0.28 -15.26
C SER A 152 -6.75 -0.23 -15.09
N LEU A 153 -6.89 -1.53 -14.85
CA LEU A 153 -8.15 -2.21 -14.62
C LEU A 153 -8.04 -3.07 -13.36
N LEU A 154 -8.98 -2.94 -12.44
CA LEU A 154 -9.07 -3.76 -11.24
C LEU A 154 -10.48 -4.34 -11.12
N ALA A 155 -10.57 -5.60 -10.76
CA ALA A 155 -11.80 -6.22 -10.30
C ALA A 155 -11.50 -7.03 -9.04
N GLN A 156 -12.27 -6.84 -7.97
CA GLN A 156 -12.07 -7.55 -6.72
C GLN A 156 -13.36 -7.81 -5.96
N TRP A 157 -13.35 -8.92 -5.25
CA TRP A 157 -14.24 -9.21 -4.14
C TRP A 157 -13.40 -9.40 -2.89
N ASN A 158 -13.72 -8.66 -1.85
CA ASN A 158 -13.01 -8.71 -0.58
C ASN A 158 -14.00 -8.80 0.59
N ARG A 159 -13.63 -9.57 1.59
CA ARG A 159 -14.25 -9.59 2.90
C ARG A 159 -13.16 -9.56 3.96
N ASP A 160 -13.12 -8.48 4.73
CA ASP A 160 -12.15 -8.27 5.82
C ASP A 160 -12.87 -8.06 7.15
N ALA A 161 -12.66 -8.98 8.08
CA ALA A 161 -13.24 -8.94 9.42
C ALA A 161 -12.29 -8.34 10.47
N SER A 162 -11.12 -7.82 10.06
CA SER A 162 -10.16 -7.22 10.99
C SER A 162 -10.39 -5.74 11.24
N GLN A 163 -11.34 -5.12 10.58
CA GLN A 163 -11.61 -3.69 10.63
C GLN A 163 -11.94 -3.20 12.03
N ARG A 164 -11.41 -2.01 12.38
CA ARG A 164 -11.66 -1.36 13.67
C ARG A 164 -12.31 0.00 13.47
N TYR A 165 -13.20 0.33 14.40
CA TYR A 165 -13.77 1.67 14.46
C TYR A 165 -13.84 2.14 15.91
N TYR A 166 -13.48 3.40 16.14
CA TYR A 166 -13.36 4.03 17.45
C TYR A 166 -14.29 5.24 17.60
N GLY A 167 -15.09 5.52 16.57
CA GLY A 167 -15.86 6.75 16.39
C GLY A 167 -15.08 7.79 15.61
N ARG A 168 -15.80 8.82 15.17
CA ARG A 168 -15.26 9.93 14.36
C ARG A 168 -14.48 10.92 15.23
N GLY A 169 -13.42 11.49 14.65
CA GLY A 169 -12.70 12.63 15.17
C GLY A 169 -11.36 12.32 15.82
N PRO A 170 -10.54 13.37 16.01
CA PRO A 170 -9.19 13.25 16.53
C PRO A 170 -9.12 12.85 18.02
N ASN A 171 -10.25 12.92 18.74
CA ASN A 171 -10.40 12.55 20.15
C ASN A 171 -11.05 11.18 20.36
N SER A 172 -11.22 10.38 19.28
CA SER A 172 -11.80 9.05 19.40
C SER A 172 -11.01 8.19 20.40
N SER A 173 -11.71 7.60 21.38
CA SER A 173 -11.08 6.87 22.49
C SER A 173 -10.91 5.40 22.16
N GLN A 174 -9.76 4.81 22.55
CA GLN A 174 -9.55 3.35 22.48
C GLN A 174 -10.62 2.55 23.25
N ARG A 175 -11.24 3.14 24.28
CA ARG A 175 -12.31 2.48 25.04
C ARG A 175 -13.59 2.24 24.21
N HIS A 176 -13.74 2.96 23.10
CA HIS A 176 -14.86 2.80 22.17
C HIS A 176 -14.52 1.88 21.00
N GLN A 177 -13.41 1.15 21.11
CA GLN A 177 -13.01 0.21 20.08
C GLN A 177 -14.09 -0.81 19.80
N THR A 178 -14.43 -0.94 18.51
CA THR A 178 -15.29 -2.01 18.00
C THR A 178 -14.59 -2.73 16.86
N ASN A 179 -15.11 -3.89 16.53
CA ASN A 179 -14.70 -4.64 15.35
C ASN A 179 -15.87 -4.75 14.40
N TYR A 180 -15.65 -4.50 13.11
CA TYR A 180 -16.63 -4.72 12.07
C TYR A 180 -16.03 -5.51 10.91
N THR A 181 -16.90 -6.11 10.13
CA THR A 181 -16.56 -6.79 8.88
C THR A 181 -16.99 -5.91 7.72
N GLU A 182 -16.09 -5.64 6.81
CA GLU A 182 -16.34 -4.98 5.54
C GLU A 182 -16.29 -6.03 4.42
N GLU A 183 -17.34 -6.10 3.61
CA GLU A 183 -17.41 -6.96 2.44
C GLU A 183 -17.80 -6.12 1.24
N TYR A 184 -16.98 -6.12 0.18
CA TYR A 184 -17.25 -5.36 -1.01
C TYR A 184 -16.90 -6.10 -2.30
N ILE A 185 -17.61 -5.73 -3.36
CA ILE A 185 -17.26 -6.04 -4.73
C ILE A 185 -16.94 -4.71 -5.41
N GLN A 186 -15.78 -4.61 -6.03
CA GLN A 186 -15.31 -3.40 -6.66
C GLN A 186 -14.75 -3.67 -8.04
N TYR A 187 -15.00 -2.77 -8.98
CA TYR A 187 -14.17 -2.59 -10.15
C TYR A 187 -13.62 -1.18 -10.20
N LEU A 188 -12.46 -1.02 -10.84
CA LEU A 188 -11.85 0.25 -11.15
C LEU A 188 -11.31 0.20 -12.58
N ALA A 189 -11.53 1.28 -13.33
CA ALA A 189 -10.89 1.54 -14.60
C ALA A 189 -10.24 2.92 -14.57
N SER A 190 -9.00 3.03 -15.04
CA SER A 190 -8.27 4.29 -15.10
C SER A 190 -7.55 4.42 -16.42
N VAL A 191 -7.57 5.63 -16.99
CA VAL A 191 -6.81 5.99 -18.19
C VAL A 191 -5.97 7.22 -17.87
N GLY A 192 -4.67 7.13 -18.15
CA GLY A 192 -3.71 8.23 -17.93
C GLY A 192 -3.12 8.70 -19.25
N VAL A 193 -2.98 10.02 -19.40
CA VAL A 193 -2.39 10.64 -20.58
C VAL A 193 -1.37 11.70 -20.16
N PRO A 194 -0.18 11.79 -20.79
CA PRO A 194 0.74 12.88 -20.56
C PRO A 194 0.19 14.18 -21.18
N PHE A 195 0.53 15.33 -20.61
CA PHE A 195 0.11 16.63 -21.17
C PHE A 195 0.77 16.94 -22.51
N THR A 196 2.01 16.50 -22.67
CA THR A 196 2.75 16.50 -23.91
C THR A 196 3.61 15.24 -23.95
N PRO A 197 4.11 14.79 -25.10
CA PRO A 197 5.01 13.64 -25.18
C PRO A 197 6.20 13.78 -24.22
N SER A 198 6.51 12.71 -23.49
CA SER A 198 7.58 12.65 -22.48
C SER A 198 7.46 13.70 -21.34
N SER A 199 6.25 14.16 -21.06
CA SER A 199 5.98 15.11 -19.97
C SER A 199 6.04 14.42 -18.61
N HIS A 200 6.62 15.12 -17.63
CA HIS A 200 6.49 14.74 -16.21
C HIS A 200 5.07 14.99 -15.64
N TRP A 201 4.23 15.70 -16.38
CA TRP A 201 2.83 15.95 -16.02
C TRP A 201 1.93 14.97 -16.75
N ARG A 202 1.06 14.31 -15.99
CA ARG A 202 0.04 13.40 -16.51
C ARG A 202 -1.32 13.73 -15.91
N ALA A 203 -2.38 13.46 -16.67
CA ALA A 203 -3.75 13.48 -16.15
C ALA A 203 -4.31 12.06 -16.21
N HIS A 204 -5.02 11.67 -15.16
CA HIS A 204 -5.72 10.39 -15.08
C HIS A 204 -7.21 10.63 -14.86
N LEU A 205 -8.03 9.93 -15.61
CA LEU A 205 -9.46 9.80 -15.33
C LEU A 205 -9.70 8.38 -14.84
N SER A 206 -10.28 8.27 -13.66
CA SER A 206 -10.60 6.98 -13.05
C SER A 206 -12.08 6.90 -12.71
N ASP A 207 -12.66 5.76 -13.01
CA ASP A 207 -14.03 5.37 -12.68
C ASP A 207 -13.98 4.13 -11.80
N TRP A 208 -14.67 4.12 -10.68
CA TRP A 208 -14.87 2.89 -9.92
C TRP A 208 -16.28 2.78 -9.34
N LEU A 209 -16.74 1.56 -9.31
CA LEU A 209 -17.98 1.17 -8.67
C LEU A 209 -17.66 0.18 -7.56
N THR A 210 -18.19 0.43 -6.39
CA THR A 210 -18.12 -0.49 -5.27
C THR A 210 -19.52 -0.80 -4.74
N ALA A 211 -19.70 -2.01 -4.26
CA ALA A 211 -20.93 -2.44 -3.58
C ALA A 211 -20.53 -2.99 -2.21
N ASP A 212 -20.64 -2.13 -1.19
CA ASP A 212 -20.14 -2.36 0.14
C ASP A 212 -21.21 -2.89 1.09
N LYS A 213 -20.82 -3.76 2.01
CA LYS A 213 -21.64 -4.25 3.10
C LYS A 213 -20.84 -4.25 4.39
N ILE A 214 -21.36 -3.56 5.40
CA ILE A 214 -20.77 -3.51 6.74
C ILE A 214 -21.60 -4.36 7.68
N SER A 215 -20.95 -5.12 8.56
CA SER A 215 -21.59 -5.93 9.60
C SER A 215 -20.74 -6.00 10.87
N ASP A 216 -21.29 -6.48 11.96
CA ASP A 216 -20.52 -6.71 13.18
C ASP A 216 -19.35 -7.67 12.92
N GLY A 217 -18.21 -7.38 13.53
CA GLY A 217 -17.02 -8.22 13.43
C GLY A 217 -17.05 -9.40 14.39
N PRO A 218 -16.23 -10.45 14.13
CA PRO A 218 -16.26 -11.70 14.89
C PRO A 218 -15.42 -11.69 16.17
N LEU A 219 -14.66 -10.63 16.46
CA LEU A 219 -13.69 -10.65 17.55
C LEU A 219 -14.36 -10.64 18.93
N PRO A 220 -14.04 -11.61 19.79
CA PRO A 220 -14.56 -11.67 21.13
C PRO A 220 -13.98 -10.57 22.03
N GLY A 221 -14.73 -10.18 23.05
CA GLY A 221 -14.25 -9.21 24.06
C GLY A 221 -14.39 -7.74 23.68
N LEU A 222 -14.82 -7.44 22.45
CA LEU A 222 -15.17 -6.09 22.01
C LEU A 222 -16.70 -5.92 21.98
N THR A 223 -17.16 -4.69 22.26
CA THR A 223 -18.56 -4.34 22.06
C THR A 223 -18.90 -4.42 20.57
N ALA A 224 -20.02 -5.02 20.20
CA ALA A 224 -20.46 -5.09 18.81
C ALA A 224 -20.58 -3.69 18.21
N PHE A 225 -20.17 -3.53 16.95
CA PHE A 225 -20.22 -2.26 16.23
C PHE A 225 -21.64 -1.67 16.21
N SER A 226 -22.65 -2.53 15.94
CA SER A 226 -24.07 -2.14 15.94
C SER A 226 -24.57 -1.64 17.31
N THR A 227 -23.99 -2.11 18.39
CA THR A 227 -24.34 -1.69 19.76
C THR A 227 -23.64 -0.38 20.14
N GLN A 228 -22.34 -0.24 19.83
CA GLN A 228 -21.55 0.93 20.21
C GLN A 228 -21.86 2.16 19.33
N PHE A 229 -22.11 1.92 18.04
CA PHE A 229 -22.36 2.96 17.04
C PHE A 229 -23.65 2.68 16.25
N PRO A 230 -24.83 2.69 16.90
CA PRO A 230 -26.10 2.27 16.28
C PRO A 230 -26.49 3.14 15.07
N LYS A 231 -26.18 4.42 15.06
CA LYS A 231 -26.47 5.31 13.91
C LYS A 231 -25.61 4.95 12.70
N SER A 232 -24.31 4.72 12.90
CA SER A 232 -23.40 4.30 11.82
C SER A 232 -23.75 2.90 11.31
N SER A 233 -24.14 1.99 12.20
CA SER A 233 -24.60 0.64 11.83
C SER A 233 -25.90 0.66 11.07
N GLN A 234 -26.85 1.51 11.43
CA GLN A 234 -28.12 1.66 10.72
C GLN A 234 -27.92 2.22 9.31
N ALA A 235 -27.02 3.21 9.15
CA ALA A 235 -26.62 3.73 7.85
C ALA A 235 -25.98 2.64 6.95
N ALA A 236 -25.35 1.63 7.55
CA ALA A 236 -24.68 0.54 6.86
C ALA A 236 -25.51 -0.75 6.77
N SER A 237 -26.82 -0.71 6.99
CA SER A 237 -27.67 -1.92 7.17
C SER A 237 -27.95 -2.70 5.89
N GLY A 238 -27.52 -2.21 4.74
CA GLY A 238 -27.67 -2.83 3.42
C GLY A 238 -26.35 -3.14 2.74
N ARG A 239 -26.45 -3.46 1.46
CA ARG A 239 -25.33 -3.38 0.53
C ARG A 239 -25.48 -2.05 -0.19
N GLU A 240 -24.52 -1.15 -0.02
CA GLU A 240 -24.55 0.17 -0.60
C GLU A 240 -23.72 0.22 -1.88
N VAL A 241 -24.27 0.82 -2.92
CA VAL A 241 -23.59 1.00 -4.22
C VAL A 241 -23.04 2.42 -4.28
N ILE A 242 -21.73 2.52 -4.43
CA ILE A 242 -21.01 3.79 -4.54
C ILE A 242 -20.33 3.84 -5.89
N HIS A 243 -20.67 4.82 -6.70
CA HIS A 243 -20.04 5.10 -7.98
C HIS A 243 -19.23 6.40 -7.87
N VAL A 244 -17.97 6.35 -8.26
CA VAL A 244 -17.02 7.45 -8.09
C VAL A 244 -16.27 7.71 -9.38
N GLU A 245 -16.21 8.97 -9.76
CA GLU A 245 -15.34 9.51 -10.79
C GLU A 245 -14.23 10.31 -10.15
N ARG A 246 -12.97 10.11 -10.58
CA ARG A 246 -11.82 10.88 -10.10
C ARG A 246 -10.98 11.40 -11.25
N LEU A 247 -10.69 12.68 -11.18
CA LEU A 247 -9.65 13.31 -11.99
C LEU A 247 -8.39 13.48 -11.12
N THR A 248 -7.26 13.00 -11.60
CA THR A 248 -5.97 13.18 -10.96
C THR A 248 -4.99 13.86 -11.90
N VAL A 249 -4.17 14.76 -11.38
CA VAL A 249 -3.05 15.36 -12.10
C VAL A 249 -1.79 15.08 -11.30
N ASP A 250 -0.83 14.42 -11.94
CA ASP A 250 0.44 14.03 -11.35
C ASP A 250 1.60 14.78 -11.98
N TYR A 251 2.59 15.10 -11.16
CA TYR A 251 3.92 15.53 -11.58
C TYR A 251 4.94 14.57 -10.99
N ASP A 252 5.69 13.84 -11.83
CA ASP A 252 6.63 12.81 -11.39
C ASP A 252 8.01 12.99 -12.04
N THR A 253 9.02 13.23 -11.20
CA THR A 253 10.43 13.33 -11.57
C THR A 253 11.28 12.31 -10.81
N ARG A 254 10.64 11.30 -10.18
CA ARG A 254 11.36 10.27 -9.45
C ARG A 254 12.21 9.42 -10.38
N ASP A 255 13.38 9.03 -9.89
CA ASP A 255 14.27 8.11 -10.59
C ASP A 255 13.65 6.71 -10.72
N GLN A 256 12.83 6.30 -9.78
CA GLN A 256 12.07 5.05 -9.80
C GLN A 256 10.80 5.18 -8.93
N ALA A 257 9.71 4.53 -9.32
CA ALA A 257 8.45 4.65 -8.61
C ALA A 257 8.44 3.95 -7.24
N LEU A 258 9.06 2.77 -7.14
CA LEU A 258 9.03 1.96 -5.90
C LEU A 258 10.26 2.18 -5.02
N THR A 259 11.44 2.11 -5.60
CA THR A 259 12.70 2.24 -4.85
C THR A 259 13.33 3.61 -5.07
N THR A 260 12.51 4.64 -4.98
CA THR A 260 12.90 6.03 -5.23
C THR A 260 14.06 6.45 -4.34
N SER A 261 15.08 7.04 -4.95
CA SER A 261 16.22 7.63 -4.25
C SER A 261 16.40 9.12 -4.54
N ARG A 262 15.78 9.63 -5.61
CA ARG A 262 15.90 11.02 -6.04
C ARG A 262 14.64 11.48 -6.76
N GLY A 263 14.33 12.77 -6.65
CA GLY A 263 13.26 13.42 -7.39
C GLY A 263 12.05 13.78 -6.53
N ALA A 264 10.97 14.15 -7.17
CA ALA A 264 9.73 14.59 -6.54
C ALA A 264 8.53 13.94 -7.20
N TYR A 265 7.50 13.72 -6.42
CA TYR A 265 6.17 13.33 -6.86
C TYR A 265 5.14 14.27 -6.24
N LEU A 266 4.20 14.73 -7.03
CA LEU A 266 3.06 15.51 -6.58
C LEU A 266 1.82 14.99 -7.28
N SER A 267 0.83 14.54 -6.52
CA SER A 267 -0.49 14.15 -7.00
C SER A 267 -1.55 15.08 -6.42
N VAL A 268 -2.41 15.58 -7.25
CA VAL A 268 -3.60 16.36 -6.86
C VAL A 268 -4.80 15.71 -7.49
N PHE A 269 -5.81 15.41 -6.70
CA PHE A 269 -7.02 14.79 -7.20
C PHE A 269 -8.30 15.47 -6.72
N ASP A 270 -9.30 15.31 -7.52
CA ASP A 270 -10.70 15.65 -7.22
C ASP A 270 -11.58 14.46 -7.60
N GLU A 271 -12.35 13.96 -6.65
CA GLU A 271 -13.30 12.88 -6.86
C GLU A 271 -14.70 13.30 -6.45
N PHE A 272 -15.67 12.73 -7.12
CA PHE A 272 -17.07 12.94 -6.78
C PHE A 272 -17.89 11.68 -6.97
N SER A 273 -18.89 11.56 -6.13
CA SER A 273 -19.92 10.53 -6.17
C SER A 273 -21.27 11.22 -6.21
N ALA A 274 -22.16 10.82 -7.10
CA ALA A 274 -23.44 11.47 -7.30
C ALA A 274 -24.54 10.46 -7.60
N LYS A 275 -25.76 10.76 -7.12
CA LYS A 275 -26.93 9.90 -7.35
C LYS A 275 -27.28 9.76 -8.82
N ASP A 276 -27.06 10.82 -9.59
CA ASP A 276 -27.30 10.81 -11.04
C ASP A 276 -26.34 9.84 -11.79
N LEU A 277 -25.22 9.47 -11.18
CA LEU A 277 -24.29 8.45 -11.68
C LEU A 277 -24.61 7.04 -11.16
N GLY A 278 -25.72 6.88 -10.42
CA GLY A 278 -26.12 5.59 -9.85
C GLY A 278 -25.53 5.27 -8.48
N SER A 279 -24.89 6.24 -7.82
CA SER A 279 -24.44 6.10 -6.45
C SER A 279 -25.58 6.30 -5.45
N GLU A 280 -25.54 5.59 -4.32
CA GLU A 280 -26.48 5.83 -3.22
C GLU A 280 -26.07 7.04 -2.35
N GLU A 281 -24.79 7.40 -2.37
CA GLU A 281 -24.21 8.50 -1.63
C GLU A 281 -23.76 9.66 -2.53
N GLU A 282 -23.76 10.86 -1.97
CA GLU A 282 -23.40 12.09 -2.68
C GLU A 282 -22.34 12.86 -1.90
N TYR A 283 -21.10 12.85 -2.43
CA TYR A 283 -19.97 13.54 -1.83
C TYR A 283 -18.94 13.95 -2.87
N SER A 284 -18.04 14.84 -2.47
CA SER A 284 -16.77 15.07 -3.17
C SER A 284 -15.60 14.93 -2.21
N ARG A 285 -14.44 14.54 -2.74
CA ARG A 285 -13.19 14.48 -1.99
C ARG A 285 -12.08 15.13 -2.80
N HIS A 286 -11.30 15.96 -2.14
CA HIS A 286 -10.14 16.61 -2.72
C HIS A 286 -8.90 16.16 -1.97
N GLY A 287 -7.81 15.93 -2.66
CA GLY A 287 -6.58 15.46 -2.02
C GLY A 287 -5.31 15.90 -2.70
N ILE A 288 -4.24 15.88 -1.92
CA ILE A 288 -2.86 16.16 -2.36
C ILE A 288 -1.95 15.16 -1.68
N ASP A 289 -1.03 14.53 -2.45
CA ASP A 289 0.10 13.75 -1.95
C ASP A 289 1.39 14.30 -2.59
N GLY A 290 2.23 14.90 -1.77
CA GLY A 290 3.53 15.42 -2.19
C GLY A 290 4.65 14.62 -1.55
N ARG A 291 5.60 14.15 -2.36
CA ARG A 291 6.77 13.38 -1.93
C ARG A 291 8.03 13.97 -2.51
N TYR A 292 9.11 13.97 -1.71
CA TYR A 292 10.41 14.49 -2.13
C TYR A 292 11.53 13.60 -1.63
N PHE A 293 12.48 13.31 -2.51
CA PHE A 293 13.62 12.42 -2.25
C PHE A 293 14.91 13.13 -2.57
N PHE A 294 15.76 13.28 -1.57
CA PHE A 294 17.02 13.98 -1.67
C PHE A 294 18.19 13.06 -1.31
N PRO A 295 19.01 12.64 -2.29
CA PRO A 295 20.25 11.93 -2.02
C PRO A 295 21.34 12.88 -1.52
N TRP A 296 22.07 12.46 -0.48
CA TRP A 296 23.18 13.21 0.09
C TRP A 296 24.54 12.86 -0.54
N ASP A 297 24.59 11.75 -1.26
CA ASP A 297 25.77 11.22 -1.91
C ASP A 297 25.46 10.80 -3.35
N GLU A 298 26.47 10.73 -4.21
CA GLU A 298 26.33 10.34 -5.62
C GLU A 298 25.90 8.88 -5.77
N GLU A 299 26.23 8.03 -4.81
CA GLU A 299 25.83 6.63 -4.79
C GLU A 299 24.42 6.40 -4.26
N HIS A 300 23.73 7.45 -3.80
CA HIS A 300 22.40 7.41 -3.18
C HIS A 300 22.31 6.38 -2.03
N THR A 301 23.40 6.22 -1.28
CA THR A 301 23.42 5.36 -0.09
C THR A 301 22.77 6.03 1.11
N HIS A 302 22.62 7.34 1.05
CA HIS A 302 22.06 8.18 2.08
C HIS A 302 21.00 9.10 1.46
N VAL A 303 19.70 8.84 1.76
CA VAL A 303 18.57 9.54 1.14
C VAL A 303 17.63 10.05 2.23
N THR A 304 17.27 11.34 2.17
CA THR A 304 16.12 11.87 2.91
C THR A 304 14.87 11.72 2.05
N ALA A 305 13.85 11.05 2.58
CA ALA A 305 12.53 10.95 1.97
C ALA A 305 11.50 11.68 2.84
N ALA A 306 10.66 12.50 2.22
CA ALA A 306 9.61 13.25 2.90
C ALA A 306 8.28 13.11 2.16
N GLN A 307 7.17 13.09 2.91
CA GLN A 307 5.82 13.07 2.37
C GLN A 307 4.93 14.03 3.15
N VAL A 308 4.02 14.68 2.43
CA VAL A 308 2.86 15.38 3.01
C VAL A 308 1.61 14.94 2.25
N LYS A 309 0.62 14.44 2.99
CA LYS A 309 -0.68 14.04 2.46
C LYS A 309 -1.78 14.85 3.12
N PHE A 310 -2.72 15.33 2.31
CA PHE A 310 -3.93 16.01 2.75
C PHE A 310 -5.13 15.51 1.96
N GLU A 311 -6.23 15.24 2.64
CA GLU A 311 -7.52 14.92 2.02
C GLU A 311 -8.65 15.62 2.77
N GLN A 312 -9.70 16.00 2.05
CA GLN A 312 -10.94 16.53 2.62
C GLN A 312 -12.14 16.00 1.86
N LEU A 313 -13.03 15.34 2.56
CA LEU A 313 -14.32 14.90 2.08
C LEU A 313 -15.39 15.94 2.44
N LEU A 314 -16.22 16.29 1.47
CA LEU A 314 -17.36 17.19 1.58
C LEU A 314 -18.64 16.47 1.19
N GLY A 315 -19.76 16.83 1.79
CA GLY A 315 -21.04 16.16 1.52
C GLY A 315 -21.36 15.04 2.51
N ASN A 316 -22.22 14.13 2.14
CA ASN A 316 -22.62 12.99 2.95
C ASN A 316 -21.90 11.75 2.45
N ALA A 317 -21.11 11.15 3.33
CA ALA A 317 -20.50 9.85 3.09
C ALA A 317 -20.58 9.02 4.36
N PRO A 318 -20.77 7.71 4.25
CA PRO A 318 -20.72 6.80 5.38
C PRO A 318 -19.30 6.73 5.95
N PHE A 319 -19.17 6.31 7.22
CA PHE A 319 -17.91 6.35 7.97
C PHE A 319 -16.78 5.53 7.33
N TRP A 320 -17.09 4.46 6.57
CA TRP A 320 -16.08 3.63 5.92
C TRP A 320 -15.48 4.28 4.67
N LEU A 321 -16.12 5.32 4.12
CA LEU A 321 -15.58 6.15 3.05
C LEU A 321 -14.81 7.37 3.57
N GLU A 322 -14.85 7.66 4.87
CA GLU A 322 -14.11 8.79 5.46
C GLU A 322 -12.60 8.55 5.46
N SER A 323 -11.83 9.64 5.55
CA SER A 323 -10.37 9.57 5.62
C SER A 323 -9.92 8.90 6.91
N ARG A 324 -8.98 7.95 6.78
CA ARG A 324 -8.51 7.08 7.87
C ARG A 324 -7.04 7.32 8.12
N MET A 325 -6.65 7.43 9.38
CA MET A 325 -5.27 7.65 9.82
C MET A 325 -4.82 6.53 10.75
N GLY A 326 -3.63 6.00 10.51
CA GLY A 326 -3.01 4.86 11.16
C GLY A 326 -2.47 3.87 10.11
N GLY A 327 -1.83 2.81 10.56
CA GLY A 327 -1.20 1.82 9.69
C GLY A 327 0.14 2.26 9.10
N LYS A 328 0.74 1.34 8.37
CA LYS A 328 2.09 1.50 7.80
C LYS A 328 2.21 2.69 6.83
N TYR A 329 1.17 2.97 6.06
CA TYR A 329 1.17 3.98 4.99
C TYR A 329 0.71 5.37 5.43
N SER A 330 0.49 5.55 6.73
CA SER A 330 0.07 6.82 7.32
C SER A 330 0.89 7.13 8.56
N LEU A 331 0.48 6.67 9.75
CA LEU A 331 1.20 6.82 11.01
C LEU A 331 1.60 5.47 11.61
N ARG A 332 2.83 5.09 11.44
CA ARG A 332 3.44 3.77 11.73
C ARG A 332 3.57 3.39 13.22
N ALA A 333 2.64 3.81 14.08
CA ALA A 333 2.54 3.41 15.48
C ALA A 333 1.11 3.15 15.91
N TYR A 334 0.17 3.31 15.00
CA TYR A 334 -1.27 3.12 15.24
C TYR A 334 -1.81 2.05 14.27
N GLY A 335 -2.83 1.30 14.69
CA GLY A 335 -3.55 0.41 13.79
C GLY A 335 -4.23 1.18 12.66
N ASP A 336 -4.46 0.54 11.54
CA ASP A 336 -5.15 1.15 10.41
C ASP A 336 -6.55 1.64 10.81
N GLY A 337 -6.92 2.84 10.39
CA GLY A 337 -8.20 3.47 10.76
C GLY A 337 -8.35 3.80 12.24
N ARG A 338 -7.25 3.89 13.02
CA ARG A 338 -7.31 4.26 14.44
C ARG A 338 -8.01 5.62 14.66
N TYR A 339 -7.83 6.55 13.75
CA TYR A 339 -8.53 7.81 13.70
C TYR A 339 -9.22 7.95 12.35
N THR A 340 -10.50 8.32 12.37
CA THR A 340 -11.34 8.47 11.18
C THR A 340 -12.08 9.78 11.26
N ASP A 341 -12.07 10.57 10.19
CA ASP A 341 -12.87 11.79 10.06
C ASP A 341 -12.96 12.19 8.57
N ARG A 342 -13.66 13.24 8.26
CA ARG A 342 -13.82 13.74 6.88
C ARG A 342 -12.53 14.23 6.25
N GLY A 343 -11.57 14.69 7.03
CA GLY A 343 -10.28 15.15 6.56
C GLY A 343 -9.12 14.51 7.29
N ILE A 344 -8.00 14.42 6.61
CA ILE A 344 -6.72 13.93 7.13
C ILE A 344 -5.59 14.84 6.68
N MET A 345 -4.62 15.06 7.55
CA MET A 345 -3.33 15.62 7.21
C MET A 345 -2.23 14.81 7.87
N VAL A 346 -1.28 14.34 7.07
CA VAL A 346 -0.14 13.53 7.54
C VAL A 346 1.14 14.06 6.91
N GLY A 347 2.18 14.18 7.72
CA GLY A 347 3.55 14.43 7.28
C GLY A 347 4.47 13.33 7.78
N ASN A 348 5.31 12.78 6.93
CA ASN A 348 6.32 11.78 7.25
C ASN A 348 7.69 12.23 6.72
N VAL A 349 8.74 11.95 7.49
CA VAL A 349 10.13 12.11 7.07
C VAL A 349 10.89 10.88 7.51
N GLU A 350 11.69 10.33 6.62
CA GLU A 350 12.61 9.25 6.97
C GLU A 350 13.99 9.48 6.36
N GLN A 351 15.01 9.01 7.08
CA GLN A 351 16.39 9.07 6.66
C GLN A 351 16.87 7.66 6.34
N ARG A 352 17.06 7.35 5.06
CA ARG A 352 17.44 6.04 4.55
C ARG A 352 18.95 5.92 4.49
N TYR A 353 19.51 4.86 5.08
CA TYR A 353 20.94 4.53 5.04
C TYR A 353 21.12 3.10 4.55
N ILE A 354 21.74 2.92 3.39
CA ILE A 354 22.19 1.62 2.90
C ILE A 354 23.51 1.30 3.58
N PHE A 355 23.51 0.33 4.49
CA PHE A 355 24.69 -0.06 5.26
C PHE A 355 25.39 -1.29 4.70
N TYR A 356 24.71 -2.09 3.89
CA TYR A 356 25.28 -3.27 3.25
C TYR A 356 24.67 -3.49 1.87
N ARG A 357 25.51 -3.90 0.93
CA ARG A 357 25.12 -4.19 -0.46
C ARG A 357 25.73 -5.51 -0.87
N SER A 358 24.93 -6.42 -1.40
CA SER A 358 25.38 -7.71 -1.89
C SER A 358 24.77 -8.02 -3.25
N LYS A 359 25.53 -8.62 -4.13
CA LYS A 359 25.03 -9.11 -5.42
C LYS A 359 25.04 -10.62 -5.42
N MET A 360 23.88 -11.24 -5.51
CA MET A 360 23.70 -12.69 -5.63
C MET A 360 23.03 -13.01 -6.96
N ALA A 361 23.68 -13.84 -7.76
CA ALA A 361 23.26 -14.10 -9.14
C ALA A 361 23.09 -12.79 -9.93
N ALA A 362 21.92 -12.54 -10.50
CA ALA A 362 21.59 -11.30 -11.22
C ALA A 362 20.97 -10.22 -10.33
N VAL A 363 20.74 -10.48 -9.03
CA VAL A 363 20.02 -9.58 -8.14
C VAL A 363 20.98 -8.88 -7.18
N THR A 364 20.95 -7.54 -7.19
CA THR A 364 21.60 -6.70 -6.17
C THR A 364 20.63 -6.46 -5.03
N THR A 365 20.98 -6.91 -3.82
CA THR A 365 20.19 -6.67 -2.61
C THR A 365 20.92 -5.66 -1.74
N GLU A 366 20.23 -4.61 -1.35
CA GLU A 366 20.68 -3.57 -0.43
C GLU A 366 19.98 -3.72 0.92
N PHE A 367 20.72 -3.57 2.00
CA PHE A 367 20.17 -3.55 3.35
C PHE A 367 20.19 -2.13 3.87
N GLU A 368 19.04 -1.66 4.30
CA GLU A 368 18.79 -0.28 4.68
C GLU A 368 18.28 -0.21 6.11
N VAL A 369 18.72 0.81 6.85
CA VAL A 369 18.08 1.26 8.08
C VAL A 369 17.52 2.66 7.85
N ALA A 370 16.29 2.90 8.33
CA ALA A 370 15.60 4.15 8.08
C ALA A 370 14.88 4.66 9.34
N PRO A 371 15.57 5.46 10.21
CA PRO A 371 14.88 6.20 11.25
C PRO A 371 13.87 7.17 10.63
N PHE A 372 12.70 7.30 11.27
CA PHE A 372 11.61 8.13 10.78
C PHE A 372 10.89 8.90 11.87
N LEU A 373 10.26 9.99 11.44
CA LEU A 373 9.31 10.80 12.21
C LEU A 373 8.03 10.94 11.39
N GLY A 374 6.89 10.92 12.06
CA GLY A 374 5.59 11.19 11.45
C GLY A 374 4.73 12.05 12.36
N LEU A 375 3.86 12.84 11.77
CA LEU A 375 2.88 13.65 12.46
C LEU A 375 1.59 13.68 11.65
N GLY A 376 0.45 13.45 12.28
CA GLY A 376 -0.83 13.51 11.57
C GLY A 376 -1.99 13.86 12.47
N THR A 377 -3.09 14.27 11.85
CA THR A 377 -4.36 14.53 12.49
C THR A 377 -5.51 14.27 11.54
N VAL A 378 -6.66 13.95 12.09
CA VAL A 378 -7.95 13.94 11.36
C VAL A 378 -8.80 15.12 11.82
N PHE A 379 -9.75 15.56 11.01
CA PHE A 379 -10.61 16.71 11.28
C PHE A 379 -11.88 16.66 10.43
N ASP A 380 -12.95 17.27 10.92
CA ASP A 380 -14.18 17.43 10.13
C ASP A 380 -13.99 18.49 9.02
N HIS A 381 -13.40 19.64 9.37
CA HIS A 381 -13.06 20.72 8.44
C HIS A 381 -11.68 21.32 8.75
N PRO A 382 -10.92 21.78 7.75
CA PRO A 382 -9.57 22.34 7.97
C PRO A 382 -9.53 23.50 8.97
N GLN A 383 -10.60 24.30 9.03
CA GLN A 383 -10.70 25.47 9.92
C GLN A 383 -10.73 25.11 11.40
N ILE A 384 -11.13 23.88 11.75
CA ILE A 384 -11.15 23.38 13.14
C ILE A 384 -9.96 22.51 13.49
N MET A 385 -9.02 22.35 12.57
CA MET A 385 -7.78 21.62 12.83
C MET A 385 -6.98 22.30 13.95
N GLN A 386 -6.61 21.54 14.95
CA GLN A 386 -5.88 22.06 16.12
C GLN A 386 -4.64 21.22 16.39
N GLY A 387 -3.49 21.87 16.52
CA GLY A 387 -2.21 21.21 16.76
C GLY A 387 -2.18 20.26 17.99
N ARG A 388 -3.04 20.52 19.01
CA ARG A 388 -3.16 19.62 20.18
C ARG A 388 -3.67 18.20 19.83
N TYR A 389 -4.29 18.04 18.67
CA TYR A 389 -4.78 16.75 18.20
C TYR A 389 -3.81 16.05 17.26
N ALA A 390 -2.71 16.68 16.96
CA ALA A 390 -1.66 16.06 16.17
C ALA A 390 -1.04 14.87 16.91
N ARG A 391 -0.85 13.77 16.22
CA ARG A 391 -0.33 12.51 16.74
C ARG A 391 1.10 12.31 16.22
N PRO A 392 2.12 12.54 17.07
CA PRO A 392 3.49 12.26 16.69
C PRO A 392 3.79 10.76 16.72
N VAL A 393 4.64 10.33 15.81
CA VAL A 393 5.24 8.99 15.76
C VAL A 393 6.72 9.14 15.50
N PHE A 394 7.52 8.26 16.09
CA PHE A 394 8.93 8.10 15.73
C PHE A 394 9.28 6.62 15.73
N GLY A 395 10.30 6.25 14.98
CA GLY A 395 10.68 4.87 14.88
C GLY A 395 11.86 4.64 13.94
N SER A 396 12.04 3.39 13.55
CA SER A 396 13.01 3.00 12.56
C SER A 396 12.51 1.80 11.76
N ALA A 397 12.87 1.76 10.49
CA ALA A 397 12.65 0.60 9.63
C ALA A 397 13.98 -0.09 9.34
N VAL A 398 13.93 -1.41 9.15
CA VAL A 398 15.00 -2.22 8.57
C VAL A 398 14.46 -2.82 7.29
N ARG A 399 15.18 -2.67 6.19
CA ARG A 399 14.70 -3.08 4.87
C ARG A 399 15.73 -3.91 4.12
N ALA A 400 15.23 -4.86 3.34
CA ALA A 400 15.97 -5.55 2.30
C ALA A 400 15.39 -5.13 0.95
N VAL A 401 16.19 -4.43 0.15
CA VAL A 401 15.78 -3.83 -1.12
C VAL A 401 16.47 -4.55 -2.25
N ALA A 402 15.72 -5.29 -3.06
CA ALA A 402 16.21 -5.90 -4.30
C ALA A 402 15.82 -4.97 -5.47
N ARG A 403 16.73 -4.05 -5.82
CA ARG A 403 16.44 -3.02 -6.83
C ARG A 403 16.22 -3.60 -8.24
N PRO A 404 15.30 -2.99 -8.97
CA PRO A 404 14.55 -1.76 -8.64
C PRO A 404 13.23 -1.98 -7.88
N GLN A 405 12.96 -3.13 -7.26
CA GLN A 405 11.60 -3.64 -7.25
C GLN A 405 11.06 -4.29 -5.98
N ILE A 406 11.83 -4.99 -5.20
CA ILE A 406 11.35 -5.68 -4.00
C ILE A 406 11.91 -5.00 -2.77
N VAL A 407 11.03 -4.55 -1.90
CA VAL A 407 11.39 -3.99 -0.60
C VAL A 407 10.70 -4.82 0.47
N GLY A 408 11.45 -5.69 1.16
CA GLY A 408 10.98 -6.26 2.43
C GLY A 408 11.26 -5.26 3.54
N SER A 409 10.25 -4.81 4.28
CA SER A 409 10.35 -3.82 5.34
C SER A 409 9.83 -4.35 6.66
N LEU A 410 10.57 -4.09 7.73
CA LEU A 410 10.16 -4.23 9.12
C LEU A 410 10.23 -2.84 9.77
N ASP A 411 9.08 -2.23 10.00
CA ASP A 411 8.95 -0.90 10.57
C ASP A 411 8.54 -1.00 12.05
N ILE A 412 9.30 -0.40 12.96
CA ILE A 412 9.00 -0.34 14.40
C ILE A 412 8.71 1.11 14.73
N GLY A 413 7.47 1.41 15.07
CA GLY A 413 7.00 2.75 15.41
C GLY A 413 6.55 2.86 16.85
N VAL A 414 6.78 4.03 17.44
CA VAL A 414 6.37 4.39 18.80
C VAL A 414 5.48 5.62 18.72
N GLY A 415 4.30 5.51 19.30
CA GLY A 415 3.31 6.60 19.40
C GLY A 415 2.73 6.71 20.80
N GLN A 416 1.73 7.55 20.95
CA GLN A 416 1.09 7.76 22.27
C GLN A 416 0.34 6.53 22.79
N GLU A 417 0.01 5.56 21.92
CA GLU A 417 -0.73 4.35 22.28
C GLU A 417 0.19 3.13 22.44
N GLY A 418 1.50 3.30 22.29
CA GLY A 418 2.49 2.25 22.47
C GLY A 418 3.38 2.04 21.26
N VAL A 419 3.85 0.80 21.12
CA VAL A 419 4.72 0.34 20.03
C VAL A 419 3.91 -0.50 19.07
N ALA A 420 4.10 -0.26 17.76
CA ALA A 420 3.59 -1.12 16.70
C ALA A 420 4.73 -1.59 15.81
N VAL A 421 4.61 -2.81 15.29
CA VAL A 421 5.55 -3.41 14.36
C VAL A 421 4.78 -3.82 13.12
N PHE A 422 5.21 -3.32 11.97
CA PHE A 422 4.63 -3.66 10.67
C PHE A 422 5.67 -4.36 9.81
N MET A 423 5.30 -5.51 9.27
CA MET A 423 6.10 -6.20 8.27
C MET A 423 5.35 -6.20 6.94
N ASP A 424 6.00 -5.69 5.91
CA ASP A 424 5.37 -5.55 4.60
C ASP A 424 6.40 -5.55 3.49
N VAL A 425 5.91 -5.60 2.25
CA VAL A 425 6.71 -5.50 1.03
C VAL A 425 6.40 -4.15 0.41
N ASN A 426 7.11 -3.13 0.74
CA ASN A 426 7.17 -1.79 0.12
C ASN A 426 7.73 -0.75 1.10
N TYR A 427 8.09 0.41 0.58
CA TYR A 427 8.26 1.62 1.38
C TYR A 427 6.90 2.10 1.93
N SER A 428 6.94 2.90 2.99
CA SER A 428 5.73 3.48 3.58
C SER A 428 5.18 4.65 2.76
N PHE A 429 6.01 5.23 1.86
CA PHE A 429 5.64 6.25 0.88
C PHE A 429 6.72 6.41 -0.21
#